data_4729f8bf5e68f58d80ef761322c90c6c
#
_entry.id   4729f8bf5e68f58d80ef761322c90c6c
#
_cell.length_a   1.000
_cell.length_b   1.000
_cell.length_c   1.000
_cell.angle_alpha   90.00
_cell.angle_beta   90.00
_cell.angle_gamma   90.00
#
_symmetry.space_group_name_H-M   'P 1'
#
loop_
_entity.id
_entity.type
_entity.pdbx_description
1 polymer ?
#
loop_
_entity_poly.entity_id
_entity_poly.type
_entity_poly.pdbx_seq_one_letter_code
_entity_poly.pdbx_strand_id
1 'polypeptide(L)'
;MPDSAPQTALIRESFDELRNRLAPVSVNFYNALFARAPHLRELFRDDLAGQGMRFMSTLGYIIESINRTDELTDRLSEMGRIHAIIGIRAADFEPMGEALMDTFREELGHRFTPEVEAAWRAAYADLSNRIIALGGIS
;
A
#
# COMPACT_ATOMS: atom_id res chain seq x y z
N MET A 1 8.72 19.93 4.58
CA MET A 1 7.84 20.16 5.75
C MET A 1 8.38 19.42 6.96
N PRO A 2 8.51 20.09 8.07
CA PRO A 2 9.04 19.46 9.28
C PRO A 2 8.25 18.24 9.73
N ASP A 3 6.93 18.28 9.50
CA ASP A 3 6.04 17.21 9.98
C ASP A 3 6.15 15.92 9.18
N SER A 4 6.63 15.98 7.94
CA SER A 4 6.71 14.79 7.11
C SER A 4 7.92 13.90 7.46
N ALA A 5 8.99 14.47 7.99
CA ALA A 5 10.19 13.70 8.33
C ALA A 5 9.94 12.69 9.45
N PRO A 6 9.29 13.05 10.58
CA PRO A 6 8.95 12.07 11.61
C PRO A 6 7.99 10.99 11.10
N GLN A 7 7.01 11.35 10.28
CA GLN A 7 6.09 10.37 9.71
C GLN A 7 6.83 9.39 8.80
N THR A 8 7.74 9.89 7.98
CA THR A 8 8.54 9.06 7.10
C THR A 8 9.36 8.05 7.90
N ALA A 9 9.97 8.49 9.00
CA ALA A 9 10.74 7.60 9.86
C ALA A 9 9.88 6.50 10.46
N LEU A 10 8.69 6.83 10.94
CA LEU A 10 7.76 5.83 11.49
C LEU A 10 7.37 4.80 10.45
N ILE A 11 7.09 5.25 9.23
CA ILE A 11 6.73 4.36 8.13
C ILE A 11 7.88 3.43 7.78
N ARG A 12 9.09 3.97 7.64
CA ARG A 12 10.27 3.17 7.29
C ARG A 12 10.59 2.15 8.36
N GLU A 13 10.57 2.55 9.61
CA GLU A 13 10.90 1.65 10.73
C GLU A 13 9.91 0.50 10.82
N SER A 14 8.61 0.81 10.70
CA SER A 14 7.59 -0.23 10.78
C SER A 14 7.66 -1.18 9.59
N PHE A 15 7.89 -0.65 8.38
CA PHE A 15 8.01 -1.50 7.20
C PHE A 15 9.26 -2.38 7.26
N ASP A 16 10.38 -1.85 7.79
CA ASP A 16 11.60 -2.62 7.91
C ASP A 16 11.42 -3.88 8.76
N GLU A 17 10.55 -3.83 9.74
CA GLU A 17 10.25 -5.01 10.56
C GLU A 17 9.57 -6.12 9.77
N LEU A 18 8.94 -5.78 8.64
CA LEU A 18 8.22 -6.74 7.80
C LEU A 18 9.05 -7.27 6.64
N ARG A 19 10.20 -6.67 6.35
CA ARG A 19 10.99 -6.99 5.15
C ARG A 19 11.39 -8.45 5.05
N ASN A 20 11.62 -9.11 6.17
CA ASN A 20 12.01 -10.52 6.20
C ASN A 20 10.83 -11.48 6.13
N ARG A 21 9.61 -10.94 6.09
CA ARG A 21 8.38 -11.73 6.13
C ARG A 21 7.37 -11.29 5.07
N LEU A 22 7.86 -10.76 3.95
CA LEU A 22 6.95 -10.19 2.94
C LEU A 22 5.97 -11.21 2.38
N ALA A 23 6.39 -12.47 2.21
CA ALA A 23 5.50 -13.49 1.66
C ALA A 23 4.30 -13.77 2.59
N PRO A 24 4.47 -14.11 3.88
CA PRO A 24 3.31 -14.29 4.75
C PRO A 24 2.52 -13.01 4.99
N VAL A 25 3.20 -11.85 5.04
CA VAL A 25 2.51 -10.57 5.19
C VAL A 25 1.59 -10.31 4.00
N SER A 26 2.05 -10.60 2.78
CA SER A 26 1.24 -10.40 1.58
C SER A 26 0.03 -11.32 1.54
N VAL A 27 0.16 -12.55 2.02
CA VAL A 27 -0.99 -13.47 2.12
C VAL A 27 -2.02 -12.92 3.10
N ASN A 28 -1.58 -12.42 4.24
CA ASN A 28 -2.47 -11.83 5.24
C ASN A 28 -3.16 -10.58 4.69
N PHE A 29 -2.44 -9.79 3.91
CA PHE A 29 -3.03 -8.62 3.25
C PHE A 29 -4.16 -9.02 2.31
N TYR A 30 -3.94 -10.01 1.46
CA TYR A 30 -4.99 -10.43 0.53
C TYR A 30 -6.18 -11.04 1.25
N ASN A 31 -5.94 -11.81 2.31
CA ASN A 31 -7.05 -12.35 3.10
C ASN A 31 -7.89 -11.22 3.69
N ALA A 32 -7.25 -10.19 4.23
CA ALA A 32 -7.94 -9.01 4.77
C ALA A 32 -8.69 -8.26 3.67
N LEU A 33 -8.06 -8.09 2.51
CA LEU A 33 -8.66 -7.37 1.39
C LEU A 33 -9.92 -8.07 0.90
N PHE A 34 -9.84 -9.39 0.69
CA PHE A 34 -10.98 -10.13 0.14
C PHE A 34 -12.10 -10.30 1.17
N ALA A 35 -11.78 -10.21 2.46
CA ALA A 35 -12.81 -10.16 3.49
C ALA A 35 -13.61 -8.86 3.42
N ARG A 36 -12.93 -7.76 3.14
CA ARG A 36 -13.58 -6.44 3.03
C ARG A 36 -14.23 -6.20 1.68
N ALA A 37 -13.62 -6.70 0.61
CA ALA A 37 -14.05 -6.43 -0.77
C ALA A 37 -13.95 -7.70 -1.60
N PRO A 38 -14.89 -8.64 -1.40
CA PRO A 38 -14.83 -9.93 -2.11
C PRO A 38 -14.79 -9.80 -3.63
N HIS A 39 -15.39 -8.75 -4.18
CA HIS A 39 -15.42 -8.54 -5.62
C HIS A 39 -14.04 -8.34 -6.23
N LEU A 40 -13.07 -7.89 -5.43
CA LEU A 40 -11.72 -7.66 -5.92
C LEU A 40 -10.97 -8.96 -6.20
N ARG A 41 -11.42 -10.07 -5.63
CA ARG A 41 -10.75 -11.34 -5.86
C ARG A 41 -10.73 -11.73 -7.35
N GLU A 42 -11.74 -11.34 -8.09
CA GLU A 42 -11.80 -11.63 -9.52
C GLU A 42 -10.68 -10.95 -10.32
N LEU A 43 -10.12 -9.89 -9.80
CA LEU A 43 -9.02 -9.18 -10.45
C LEU A 43 -7.67 -9.86 -10.22
N PHE A 44 -7.59 -10.78 -9.26
CA PHE A 44 -6.36 -11.50 -8.90
C PHE A 44 -6.57 -12.99 -9.15
N ARG A 45 -6.60 -13.37 -10.42
CA ARG A 45 -7.01 -14.74 -10.81
C ARG A 45 -5.93 -15.78 -10.61
N ASP A 46 -4.66 -15.38 -10.78
CA ASP A 46 -3.55 -16.32 -10.77
C ASP A 46 -2.67 -16.06 -9.55
N ASP A 47 -1.54 -16.58 -9.50
CA ASP A 47 -0.45 -16.42 -8.53
C ASP A 47 -0.63 -15.30 -7.48
N LEU A 48 -1.51 -15.50 -6.51
CA LEU A 48 -1.73 -14.50 -5.45
C LEU A 48 -0.46 -14.24 -4.63
N ALA A 49 0.33 -15.27 -4.38
CA ALA A 49 1.55 -15.13 -3.61
C ALA A 49 2.55 -14.23 -4.35
N GLY A 50 2.74 -14.46 -5.66
CA GLY A 50 3.63 -13.65 -6.45
C GLY A 50 3.16 -12.21 -6.59
N GLN A 51 1.85 -12.02 -6.77
CA GLN A 51 1.28 -10.67 -6.85
C GLN A 51 1.42 -9.92 -5.52
N GLY A 52 1.23 -10.63 -4.41
CA GLY A 52 1.40 -10.04 -3.09
C GLY A 52 2.83 -9.62 -2.83
N MET A 53 3.79 -10.45 -3.22
CA MET A 53 5.21 -10.11 -3.10
C MET A 53 5.54 -8.87 -3.95
N ARG A 54 4.99 -8.79 -5.16
CA ARG A 54 5.19 -7.61 -6.01
C ARG A 54 4.58 -6.36 -5.39
N PHE A 55 3.39 -6.49 -4.80
CA PHE A 55 2.76 -5.37 -4.11
C PHE A 55 3.64 -4.87 -2.96
N MET A 56 4.09 -5.78 -2.11
CA MET A 56 4.93 -5.42 -0.96
C MET A 56 6.28 -4.85 -1.40
N SER A 57 6.89 -5.41 -2.44
CA SER A 57 8.15 -4.90 -2.96
C SER A 57 7.99 -3.52 -3.55
N THR A 58 6.88 -3.27 -4.25
CA THR A 58 6.56 -1.96 -4.81
C THR A 58 6.33 -0.95 -3.70
N LEU A 59 5.61 -1.33 -2.65
CA LEU A 59 5.40 -0.48 -1.50
C LEU A 59 6.74 -0.10 -0.87
N GLY A 60 7.64 -1.06 -0.71
CA GLY A 60 8.98 -0.80 -0.21
C GLY A 60 9.76 0.18 -1.08
N TYR A 61 9.67 0.01 -2.40
CA TYR A 61 10.30 0.94 -3.34
C TYR A 61 9.74 2.36 -3.18
N ILE A 62 8.43 2.50 -3.06
CA ILE A 62 7.80 3.80 -2.86
C ILE A 62 8.30 4.46 -1.57
N ILE A 63 8.40 3.69 -0.50
CA ILE A 63 8.89 4.19 0.78
C ILE A 63 10.32 4.70 0.65
N GLU A 64 11.19 3.92 -0.02
CA GLU A 64 12.57 4.32 -0.25
C GLU A 64 12.68 5.56 -1.13
N SER A 65 11.72 5.77 -2.03
CA SER A 65 11.74 6.85 -3.01
C SER A 65 10.92 8.06 -2.59
N ILE A 66 10.43 8.09 -1.37
CA ILE A 66 9.46 9.10 -0.93
C ILE A 66 10.00 10.53 -1.06
N ASN A 67 11.32 10.71 -1.01
CA ASN A 67 11.96 12.01 -1.16
C ASN A 67 12.48 12.28 -2.58
N ARG A 68 12.26 11.35 -3.51
CA ARG A 68 12.69 11.47 -4.91
C ARG A 68 11.48 11.73 -5.78
N THR A 69 10.99 12.94 -5.74
CA THR A 69 9.68 13.31 -6.29
C THR A 69 9.50 12.94 -7.76
N ASP A 70 10.50 13.20 -8.59
CA ASP A 70 10.37 12.96 -10.04
C ASP A 70 10.24 11.48 -10.36
N GLU A 71 11.13 10.65 -9.77
CA GLU A 71 11.07 9.21 -9.97
C GLU A 71 9.76 8.63 -9.44
N LEU A 72 9.34 9.12 -8.28
CA LEU A 72 8.11 8.65 -7.66
C LEU A 72 6.90 9.00 -8.52
N THR A 73 6.85 10.21 -9.07
CA THR A 73 5.75 10.64 -9.93
C THR A 73 5.60 9.74 -11.16
N ASP A 74 6.71 9.44 -11.83
CA ASP A 74 6.69 8.56 -13.00
C ASP A 74 6.20 7.17 -12.64
N ARG A 75 6.67 6.63 -11.52
CA ARG A 75 6.27 5.31 -11.06
C ARG A 75 4.78 5.27 -10.70
N LEU A 76 4.28 6.29 -10.01
CA LEU A 76 2.88 6.36 -9.65
C LEU A 76 1.97 6.53 -10.87
N SER A 77 2.42 7.25 -11.88
CA SER A 77 1.69 7.40 -13.14
C SER A 77 1.54 6.06 -13.85
N GLU A 78 2.63 5.29 -13.93
CA GLU A 78 2.61 3.96 -14.53
C GLU A 78 1.69 3.02 -13.76
N MET A 79 1.79 3.03 -12.43
CA MET A 79 0.93 2.21 -11.56
C MET A 79 -0.54 2.56 -11.76
N GLY A 80 -0.85 3.85 -11.87
CA GLY A 80 -2.22 4.30 -12.08
C GLY A 80 -2.80 3.77 -13.37
N ARG A 81 -2.03 3.80 -14.45
CA ARG A 81 -2.48 3.28 -15.74
C ARG A 81 -2.75 1.78 -15.67
N ILE A 82 -1.85 1.04 -15.01
CA ILE A 82 -2.01 -0.40 -14.85
C ILE A 82 -3.26 -0.72 -14.05
N HIS A 83 -3.48 -0.02 -12.95
CA HIS A 83 -4.67 -0.22 -12.11
C HIS A 83 -5.95 0.06 -12.90
N ALA A 84 -5.97 1.11 -13.70
CA ALA A 84 -7.13 1.43 -14.53
C ALA A 84 -7.41 0.33 -15.55
N ILE A 85 -6.36 -0.21 -16.17
CA ILE A 85 -6.49 -1.26 -17.19
C ILE A 85 -7.09 -2.54 -16.59
N ILE A 86 -6.69 -2.92 -15.38
CA ILE A 86 -7.21 -4.14 -14.76
C ILE A 86 -8.56 -3.96 -14.08
N GLY A 87 -9.10 -2.76 -14.09
CA GLY A 87 -10.45 -2.51 -13.60
C GLY A 87 -10.55 -2.04 -12.16
N ILE A 88 -9.47 -1.59 -11.55
CA ILE A 88 -9.49 -1.00 -10.22
C ILE A 88 -10.18 0.36 -10.29
N ARG A 89 -11.12 0.59 -9.38
CA ARG A 89 -11.87 1.85 -9.31
C ARG A 89 -11.39 2.66 -8.12
N ALA A 90 -11.66 3.98 -8.14
CA ALA A 90 -11.28 4.86 -7.04
C ALA A 90 -11.84 4.36 -5.70
N ALA A 91 -13.08 3.89 -5.69
CA ALA A 91 -13.71 3.36 -4.48
C ALA A 91 -13.00 2.14 -3.91
N ASP A 92 -12.26 1.40 -4.73
CA ASP A 92 -11.57 0.19 -4.30
C ASP A 92 -10.34 0.50 -3.44
N PHE A 93 -9.82 1.72 -3.53
CA PHE A 93 -8.64 2.11 -2.73
C PHE A 93 -8.95 2.19 -1.24
N GLU A 94 -10.20 2.46 -0.86
CA GLU A 94 -10.56 2.50 0.56
C GLU A 94 -10.44 1.14 1.23
N PRO A 95 -11.09 0.06 0.73
CA PRO A 95 -10.90 -1.25 1.35
C PRO A 95 -9.45 -1.75 1.27
N MET A 96 -8.71 -1.39 0.21
CA MET A 96 -7.30 -1.73 0.12
C MET A 96 -6.49 -1.10 1.24
N GLY A 97 -6.75 0.17 1.54
CA GLY A 97 -6.08 0.86 2.64
C GLY A 97 -6.43 0.27 4.00
N GLU A 98 -7.70 -0.04 4.22
CA GLU A 98 -8.12 -0.65 5.48
C GLU A 98 -7.54 -2.05 5.64
N ALA A 99 -7.47 -2.84 4.58
CA ALA A 99 -6.83 -4.15 4.62
C ALA A 99 -5.35 -4.03 4.97
N LEU A 100 -4.68 -3.02 4.44
CA LEU A 100 -3.28 -2.77 4.75
C LEU A 100 -3.10 -2.43 6.24
N MET A 101 -3.98 -1.59 6.80
CA MET A 101 -3.93 -1.27 8.22
C MET A 101 -4.20 -2.50 9.08
N ASP A 102 -5.18 -3.34 8.70
CA ASP A 102 -5.46 -4.59 9.41
C ASP A 102 -4.23 -5.48 9.43
N THR A 103 -3.54 -5.58 8.30
CA THR A 103 -2.35 -6.42 8.16
C THR A 103 -1.23 -5.92 9.08
N PHE A 104 -0.98 -4.61 9.06
CA PHE A 104 0.06 -4.03 9.91
C PHE A 104 -0.28 -4.20 11.38
N ARG A 105 -1.54 -4.04 11.75
CA ARG A 105 -1.97 -4.22 13.15
C ARG A 105 -1.71 -5.65 13.61
N GLU A 106 -2.00 -6.62 12.76
CA GLU A 106 -1.76 -8.02 13.08
C GLU A 106 -0.27 -8.34 13.16
N GLU A 107 0.51 -7.86 12.17
CA GLU A 107 1.93 -8.21 12.07
C GLU A 107 2.81 -7.47 13.07
N LEU A 108 2.50 -6.23 13.36
CA LEU A 108 3.30 -5.40 14.25
C LEU A 108 2.81 -5.44 15.70
N GLY A 109 1.55 -5.82 15.92
CA GLY A 109 0.99 -5.90 17.25
C GLY A 109 1.06 -4.56 17.99
N HIS A 110 1.62 -4.58 19.19
CA HIS A 110 1.71 -3.38 20.02
C HIS A 110 2.63 -2.29 19.44
N ARG A 111 3.45 -2.63 18.48
CA ARG A 111 4.31 -1.65 17.79
C ARG A 111 3.53 -0.83 16.77
N PHE A 112 2.34 -1.25 16.41
CA PHE A 112 1.46 -0.46 15.56
C PHE A 112 0.70 0.53 16.44
N THR A 113 1.43 1.56 16.89
CA THR A 113 0.90 2.59 17.77
C THR A 113 -0.03 3.52 17.02
N PRO A 114 -0.85 4.34 17.74
CA PRO A 114 -1.67 5.35 17.07
C PRO A 114 -0.87 6.30 16.17
N GLU A 115 0.35 6.65 16.57
CA GLU A 115 1.22 7.52 15.76
C GLU A 115 1.65 6.83 14.46
N VAL A 116 2.01 5.54 14.55
CA VAL A 116 2.39 4.75 13.37
C VAL A 116 1.20 4.59 12.44
N GLU A 117 0.04 4.27 13.00
CA GLU A 117 -1.18 4.14 12.20
C GLU A 117 -1.53 5.44 11.50
N ALA A 118 -1.47 6.58 12.21
CA ALA A 118 -1.76 7.87 11.61
C ALA A 118 -0.79 8.21 10.46
N ALA A 119 0.49 7.89 10.64
CA ALA A 119 1.49 8.11 9.60
C ALA A 119 1.17 7.29 8.34
N TRP A 120 0.84 6.01 8.51
CA TRP A 120 0.49 5.15 7.38
C TRP A 120 -0.79 5.58 6.69
N ARG A 121 -1.81 5.97 7.45
CA ARG A 121 -3.07 6.43 6.86
C ARG A 121 -2.88 7.69 6.04
N ALA A 122 -2.10 8.64 6.55
CA ALA A 122 -1.80 9.88 5.82
C ALA A 122 -1.01 9.59 4.55
N ALA A 123 0.01 8.74 4.64
CA ALA A 123 0.82 8.38 3.48
C ALA A 123 -0.01 7.62 2.44
N TYR A 124 -0.83 6.68 2.88
CA TYR A 124 -1.66 5.91 1.96
C TYR A 124 -2.67 6.81 1.24
N ALA A 125 -3.31 7.73 1.97
CA ALA A 125 -4.26 8.66 1.37
C ALA A 125 -3.59 9.52 0.29
N ASP A 126 -2.41 10.03 0.57
CA ASP A 126 -1.66 10.83 -0.39
C ASP A 126 -1.30 10.00 -1.62
N LEU A 127 -0.74 8.81 -1.42
CA LEU A 127 -0.34 7.94 -2.51
C LEU A 127 -1.52 7.50 -3.37
N SER A 128 -2.62 7.08 -2.75
CA SER A 128 -3.78 6.63 -3.50
C SER A 128 -4.42 7.76 -4.30
N ASN A 129 -4.51 8.96 -3.74
CA ASN A 129 -5.02 10.12 -4.46
C ASN A 129 -4.15 10.45 -5.68
N ARG A 130 -2.83 10.35 -5.53
CA ARG A 130 -1.91 10.60 -6.64
C ARG A 130 -2.03 9.54 -7.72
N ILE A 131 -2.12 8.26 -7.34
CA ILE A 131 -2.29 7.16 -8.29
C ILE A 131 -3.60 7.33 -9.05
N ILE A 132 -4.68 7.65 -8.37
CA ILE A 132 -6.00 7.86 -8.98
C ILE A 132 -5.93 9.02 -9.98
N ALA A 133 -5.35 10.13 -9.58
CA ALA A 133 -5.25 11.32 -10.43
C ALA A 133 -4.38 11.07 -11.65
N LEU A 134 -3.20 10.49 -11.46
CA LEU A 134 -2.23 10.26 -12.54
C LEU A 134 -2.70 9.18 -13.51
N GLY A 135 -3.45 8.20 -13.02
CA GLY A 135 -3.96 7.10 -13.84
C GLY A 135 -5.33 7.36 -14.47
N GLY A 136 -5.97 8.47 -14.14
CA GLY A 136 -7.31 8.75 -14.63
C GLY A 136 -8.36 7.76 -14.13
N ILE A 137 -8.16 7.26 -12.92
CA ILE A 137 -9.08 6.28 -12.31
C ILE A 137 -10.33 6.99 -11.81
N SER A 138 -11.51 6.44 -12.09
CA SER A 138 -12.78 7.02 -11.63
C SER A 138 -13.48 6.17 -10.58
#